data_f0b37d64fc59a67e44b755c200a290d3
#
_entry.id   f0b37d64fc59a67e44b755c200a290d3
#
_cell.length_a   1.000
_cell.length_b   1.000
_cell.length_c   1.000
_cell.angle_alpha   90.00
_cell.angle_beta   90.00
_cell.angle_gamma   90.00
#
_symmetry.space_group_name_H-M   'P 1'
#
loop_
_entity.id
_entity.type
_entity.pdbx_description
1 polymer ?
#
loop_
_entity_poly.entity_id
_entity_poly.type
_entity_poly.pdbx_seq_one_letter_code
_entity_poly.pdbx_strand_id
1 'polypeptide(L)'
;MPVSHKKQRGRPRNAAANLKVLEAAKDLLAEGGIGAVTIEELAARAGISRPTIYRSWPNAKAVAMAALIEATAVVPQGVSGGTVRHDLKRVVKDLVAAFSTPVGRSAAELIAAADHSTELAKAFRHHLLLKVRDRVLEILGDGVKRGDIRRRLDLEAAADLVMAPVFFRLMVGHHQLSADFAETIVEQALDGLSV
;
A
#
# COMPACT_ATOMS: atom_id res chain seq x y z
N MET A 1 39.35 2.10 35.64
CA MET A 1 38.64 0.99 34.98
C MET A 1 38.00 1.54 33.74
N PRO A 2 38.44 1.23 32.51
CA PRO A 2 37.83 1.74 31.30
C PRO A 2 36.58 0.90 30.94
N VAL A 3 35.46 1.55 30.71
CA VAL A 3 34.20 0.96 30.30
C VAL A 3 34.31 0.57 28.81
N SER A 4 34.26 -0.72 28.54
CA SER A 4 34.29 -1.31 27.20
C SER A 4 33.01 -0.98 26.45
N HIS A 5 33.07 -0.09 25.46
CA HIS A 5 32.00 0.11 24.48
C HIS A 5 31.89 -1.11 23.55
N LYS A 6 30.94 -1.98 23.79
CA LYS A 6 30.51 -3.03 22.86
C LYS A 6 29.97 -2.38 21.56
N LYS A 7 30.84 -2.36 20.51
CA LYS A 7 30.42 -2.03 19.15
C LYS A 7 29.27 -2.92 18.72
N GLN A 8 28.06 -2.36 18.50
CA GLN A 8 26.96 -3.04 17.85
C GLN A 8 27.36 -3.43 16.43
N ARG A 9 27.81 -4.67 16.24
CA ARG A 9 28.07 -5.30 14.95
C ARG A 9 26.78 -5.90 14.44
N GLY A 10 26.21 -5.39 13.33
CA GLY A 10 25.19 -6.11 12.56
C GLY A 10 24.17 -5.30 11.78
N ARG A 11 23.86 -4.05 12.11
CA ARG A 11 22.75 -3.29 11.55
C ARG A 11 22.99 -2.62 10.17
N PRO A 12 24.14 -2.04 9.80
CA PRO A 12 24.27 -1.28 8.55
C PRO A 12 24.34 -2.13 7.27
N ARG A 13 25.05 -3.25 7.28
CA ARG A 13 25.26 -4.10 6.08
C ARG A 13 23.98 -4.84 5.63
N ASN A 14 23.16 -5.26 6.57
CA ASN A 14 21.91 -5.97 6.25
C ASN A 14 20.86 -5.01 5.66
N ALA A 15 20.75 -3.80 6.17
CA ALA A 15 19.86 -2.78 5.65
C ALA A 15 20.17 -2.39 4.19
N ALA A 16 21.43 -2.15 3.87
CA ALA A 16 21.87 -1.82 2.50
C ALA A 16 21.63 -2.99 1.52
N ALA A 17 21.86 -4.24 1.96
CA ALA A 17 21.56 -5.41 1.15
C ALA A 17 20.05 -5.54 0.91
N ASN A 18 19.22 -5.35 1.93
CA ASN A 18 17.78 -5.40 1.82
C ASN A 18 17.24 -4.35 0.86
N LEU A 19 17.72 -3.11 0.90
CA LEU A 19 17.34 -2.07 -0.05
C LEU A 19 17.63 -2.48 -1.49
N LYS A 20 18.82 -3.01 -1.78
CA LYS A 20 19.15 -3.49 -3.14
C LYS A 20 18.22 -4.61 -3.61
N VAL A 21 17.86 -5.52 -2.72
CA VAL A 21 16.92 -6.62 -3.04
C VAL A 21 15.51 -6.08 -3.30
N LEU A 22 15.05 -5.09 -2.53
CA LEU A 22 13.74 -4.45 -2.73
C LEU A 22 13.69 -3.64 -4.03
N GLU A 23 14.76 -2.89 -4.38
CA GLU A 23 14.84 -2.21 -5.68
C GLU A 23 14.81 -3.20 -6.84
N ALA A 24 15.62 -4.27 -6.79
CA ALA A 24 15.58 -5.34 -7.78
C ALA A 24 14.19 -5.98 -7.92
N ALA A 25 13.47 -6.14 -6.80
CA ALA A 25 12.12 -6.66 -6.82
C ALA A 25 11.11 -5.70 -7.45
N LYS A 26 11.24 -4.39 -7.23
CA LYS A 26 10.41 -3.37 -7.89
C LYS A 26 10.59 -3.39 -9.40
N ASP A 27 11.84 -3.47 -9.86
CA ASP A 27 12.16 -3.57 -11.29
C ASP A 27 11.53 -4.81 -11.92
N LEU A 28 11.71 -5.99 -11.29
CA LEU A 28 11.14 -7.25 -11.75
C LEU A 28 9.61 -7.23 -11.78
N LEU A 29 8.97 -6.66 -10.74
CA LEU A 29 7.53 -6.46 -10.70
C LEU A 29 7.03 -5.55 -11.83
N ALA A 30 7.78 -4.49 -12.14
CA ALA A 30 7.43 -3.57 -13.21
C ALA A 30 7.59 -4.18 -14.61
N GLU A 31 8.59 -5.05 -14.82
CA GLU A 31 8.91 -5.69 -16.09
C GLU A 31 7.99 -6.88 -16.42
N GLY A 32 7.71 -7.75 -15.44
CA GLY A 32 7.03 -9.02 -15.69
C GLY A 32 6.08 -9.47 -14.60
N GLY A 33 5.63 -8.55 -13.74
CA GLY A 33 4.71 -8.87 -12.65
C GLY A 33 5.30 -9.81 -11.61
N ILE A 34 4.42 -10.45 -10.82
CA ILE A 34 4.85 -11.35 -9.74
C ILE A 34 5.62 -12.58 -10.26
N GLY A 35 5.32 -13.04 -11.48
CA GLY A 35 5.97 -14.21 -12.09
C GLY A 35 7.45 -14.02 -12.37
N ALA A 36 7.89 -12.79 -12.60
CA ALA A 36 9.30 -12.45 -12.82
C ALA A 36 10.13 -12.44 -11.52
N VAL A 37 9.50 -12.34 -10.35
CA VAL A 37 10.21 -12.24 -9.07
C VAL A 37 10.58 -13.64 -8.57
N THR A 38 11.80 -14.07 -8.87
CA THR A 38 12.39 -15.31 -8.36
C THR A 38 13.61 -15.01 -7.50
N ILE A 39 14.00 -15.95 -6.63
CA ILE A 39 15.23 -15.76 -5.80
C ILE A 39 16.48 -15.66 -6.67
N GLU A 40 16.48 -16.37 -7.80
CA GLU A 40 17.55 -16.36 -8.79
C GLU A 40 17.73 -14.97 -9.40
N GLU A 41 16.63 -14.39 -9.92
CA GLU A 41 16.65 -13.08 -10.55
C GLU A 41 16.94 -11.96 -9.54
N LEU A 42 16.38 -12.06 -8.33
CA LEU A 42 16.70 -11.14 -7.23
C LEU A 42 18.19 -11.15 -6.87
N ALA A 43 18.77 -12.35 -6.75
CA ALA A 43 20.18 -12.51 -6.42
C ALA A 43 21.10 -11.94 -7.52
N ALA A 44 20.78 -12.24 -8.79
CA ALA A 44 21.53 -11.75 -9.94
C ALA A 44 21.46 -10.23 -10.07
N ARG A 45 20.25 -9.66 -10.02
CA ARG A 45 20.01 -8.21 -10.21
C ARG A 45 20.50 -7.36 -9.05
N ALA A 46 20.28 -7.80 -7.82
CA ALA A 46 20.75 -7.09 -6.62
C ALA A 46 22.26 -7.25 -6.35
N GLY A 47 22.92 -8.24 -6.97
CA GLY A 47 24.30 -8.63 -6.64
C GLY A 47 24.44 -9.17 -5.20
N ILE A 48 23.39 -9.85 -4.71
CA ILE A 48 23.30 -10.37 -3.34
C ILE A 48 23.16 -11.89 -3.38
N SER A 49 23.89 -12.60 -2.52
CA SER A 49 23.80 -14.07 -2.46
C SER A 49 22.43 -14.55 -1.97
N ARG A 50 21.91 -15.65 -2.53
CA ARG A 50 20.65 -16.29 -2.12
C ARG A 50 20.54 -16.52 -0.60
N PRO A 51 21.57 -17.03 0.11
CA PRO A 51 21.50 -17.17 1.57
C PRO A 51 21.32 -15.83 2.31
N THR A 52 21.80 -14.74 1.73
CA THR A 52 21.61 -13.41 2.31
C THR A 52 20.17 -12.94 2.15
N ILE A 53 19.53 -13.22 1.03
CA ILE A 53 18.11 -12.94 0.79
C ILE A 53 17.24 -13.77 1.75
N TYR A 54 17.49 -15.08 1.85
CA TYR A 54 16.72 -15.97 2.74
C TYR A 54 16.80 -15.61 4.23
N ARG A 55 17.83 -14.88 4.66
CA ARG A 55 17.89 -14.38 6.06
C ARG A 55 16.83 -13.32 6.37
N SER A 56 16.38 -12.58 5.36
CA SER A 56 15.39 -11.50 5.54
C SER A 56 14.00 -11.91 5.08
N TRP A 57 13.90 -12.78 4.06
CA TRP A 57 12.63 -13.20 3.48
C TRP A 57 12.59 -14.69 3.22
N PRO A 58 11.50 -15.40 3.59
CA PRO A 58 11.41 -16.85 3.45
C PRO A 58 11.32 -17.33 1.99
N ASN A 59 10.85 -16.46 1.09
CA ASN A 59 10.67 -16.79 -0.34
C ASN A 59 10.56 -15.52 -1.20
N ALA A 60 10.54 -15.69 -2.52
CA ALA A 60 10.45 -14.58 -3.47
C ALA A 60 9.14 -13.77 -3.36
N LYS A 61 8.00 -14.43 -3.05
CA LYS A 61 6.72 -13.75 -2.83
C LYS A 61 6.78 -12.79 -1.65
N ALA A 62 7.54 -13.15 -0.60
CA ALA A 62 7.75 -12.27 0.55
C ALA A 62 8.56 -11.02 0.17
N VAL A 63 9.55 -11.16 -0.70
CA VAL A 63 10.30 -10.01 -1.24
C VAL A 63 9.39 -9.15 -2.11
N ALA A 64 8.64 -9.75 -3.04
CA ALA A 64 7.71 -9.04 -3.91
C ALA A 64 6.68 -8.22 -3.10
N MET A 65 6.12 -8.82 -2.05
CA MET A 65 5.16 -8.14 -1.18
C MET A 65 5.81 -6.98 -0.41
N ALA A 66 7.03 -7.16 0.12
CA ALA A 66 7.75 -6.09 0.82
C ALA A 66 8.07 -4.93 -0.13
N ALA A 67 8.48 -5.22 -1.36
CA ALA A 67 8.72 -4.23 -2.40
C ALA A 67 7.43 -3.48 -2.79
N LEU A 68 6.31 -4.20 -2.92
CA LEU A 68 5.01 -3.60 -3.20
C LEU A 68 4.55 -2.68 -2.07
N ILE A 69 4.64 -3.12 -0.81
CA ILE A 69 4.30 -2.30 0.36
C ILE A 69 5.12 -1.00 0.35
N GLU A 70 6.42 -1.07 0.05
CA GLU A 70 7.28 0.10 -0.01
C GLU A 70 6.91 1.02 -1.19
N ALA A 71 6.66 0.46 -2.38
CA ALA A 71 6.32 1.21 -3.58
C ALA A 71 4.93 1.85 -3.53
N THR A 72 3.99 1.24 -2.82
CA THR A 72 2.61 1.70 -2.69
C THR A 72 2.30 2.29 -1.31
N ALA A 73 3.33 2.57 -0.50
CA ALA A 73 3.17 3.22 0.78
C ALA A 73 2.55 4.62 0.58
N VAL A 74 1.23 4.67 0.59
CA VAL A 74 0.49 5.92 0.69
C VAL A 74 0.65 6.39 2.12
N VAL A 75 1.57 7.35 2.32
CA VAL A 75 1.66 8.06 3.58
C VAL A 75 0.58 9.14 3.53
N PRO A 76 -0.49 9.04 4.31
CA PRO A 76 -1.47 10.11 4.38
C PRO A 76 -0.75 11.37 4.88
N GLN A 77 -0.43 12.29 3.97
CA GLN A 77 0.28 13.51 4.29
C GLN A 77 -0.67 14.48 5.01
N GLY A 78 -0.35 14.80 6.25
CA GLY A 78 -0.77 16.02 6.91
C GLY A 78 -2.15 16.04 7.54
N VAL A 79 -2.25 16.92 8.53
CA VAL A 79 -3.44 17.27 9.27
C VAL A 79 -4.52 17.80 8.34
N SER A 80 -5.70 17.21 8.46
CA SER A 80 -6.93 17.69 7.87
C SER A 80 -7.21 19.13 8.34
N GLY A 81 -7.22 20.05 7.42
CA GLY A 81 -7.68 21.44 7.65
C GLY A 81 -8.68 21.85 6.58
N GLY A 82 -9.00 20.91 5.66
CA GLY A 82 -9.89 21.11 4.55
C GLY A 82 -11.32 20.63 4.82
N THR A 83 -12.15 20.69 3.78
CA THR A 83 -13.47 20.05 3.77
C THR A 83 -13.32 18.56 3.65
N VAL A 84 -14.33 17.77 4.10
CA VAL A 84 -14.40 16.32 3.90
C VAL A 84 -14.15 15.96 2.44
N ARG A 85 -14.77 16.68 1.53
CA ARG A 85 -14.63 16.52 0.07
C ARG A 85 -13.17 16.64 -0.39
N HIS A 86 -12.49 17.70 0.04
CA HIS A 86 -11.09 17.94 -0.32
C HIS A 86 -10.16 16.85 0.20
N ASP A 87 -10.33 16.47 1.46
CA ASP A 87 -9.47 15.51 2.13
C ASP A 87 -9.69 14.10 1.59
N LEU A 88 -10.93 13.68 1.32
CA LEU A 88 -11.22 12.39 0.67
C LEU A 88 -10.66 12.33 -0.76
N LYS A 89 -10.85 13.40 -1.57
CA LYS A 89 -10.28 13.47 -2.93
C LYS A 89 -8.77 13.26 -2.91
N ARG A 90 -8.08 13.90 -1.97
CA ARG A 90 -6.63 13.74 -1.83
C ARG A 90 -6.25 12.29 -1.52
N VAL A 91 -6.87 11.68 -0.51
CA VAL A 91 -6.58 10.30 -0.11
C VAL A 91 -6.85 9.32 -1.24
N VAL A 92 -7.97 9.45 -1.94
CA VAL A 92 -8.32 8.54 -3.04
C VAL A 92 -7.42 8.77 -4.26
N LYS A 93 -7.02 10.02 -4.57
CA LYS A 93 -6.04 10.31 -5.62
C LYS A 93 -4.68 9.68 -5.32
N ASP A 94 -4.19 9.81 -4.09
CA ASP A 94 -2.93 9.21 -3.66
C ASP A 94 -2.98 7.68 -3.80
N LEU A 95 -4.10 7.07 -3.39
CA LEU A 95 -4.33 5.64 -3.55
C LEU A 95 -4.33 5.22 -5.03
N VAL A 96 -5.07 5.93 -5.87
CA VAL A 96 -5.11 5.69 -7.33
C VAL A 96 -3.72 5.85 -7.94
N ALA A 97 -2.98 6.89 -7.59
CA ALA A 97 -1.63 7.13 -8.10
C ALA A 97 -0.68 5.98 -7.74
N ALA A 98 -0.73 5.49 -6.49
CA ALA A 98 0.08 4.37 -6.04
C ALA A 98 -0.17 3.09 -6.86
N PHE A 99 -1.45 2.77 -7.12
CA PHE A 99 -1.83 1.57 -7.87
C PHE A 99 -1.78 1.73 -9.40
N SER A 100 -1.63 2.94 -9.91
CA SER A 100 -1.47 3.18 -11.36
C SER A 100 -0.04 2.90 -11.85
N THR A 101 0.93 2.76 -10.96
CA THR A 101 2.31 2.40 -11.30
C THR A 101 2.41 0.95 -11.79
N PRO A 102 3.43 0.58 -12.60
CA PRO A 102 3.65 -0.81 -12.98
C PRO A 102 3.74 -1.75 -11.78
N VAL A 103 4.47 -1.36 -10.74
CA VAL A 103 4.59 -2.12 -9.49
C VAL A 103 3.24 -2.21 -8.76
N GLY A 104 2.49 -1.10 -8.69
CA GLY A 104 1.18 -1.06 -8.05
C GLY A 104 0.16 -1.98 -8.73
N ARG A 105 0.19 -2.10 -10.06
CA ARG A 105 -0.67 -3.03 -10.80
C ARG A 105 -0.44 -4.49 -10.43
N SER A 106 0.79 -4.87 -10.09
CA SER A 106 1.10 -6.22 -9.59
C SER A 106 0.46 -6.53 -8.23
N ALA A 107 -0.09 -5.52 -7.54
CA ALA A 107 -0.83 -5.71 -6.30
C ALA A 107 -2.07 -6.61 -6.49
N ALA A 108 -2.78 -6.50 -7.61
CA ALA A 108 -3.93 -7.33 -7.91
C ALA A 108 -3.58 -8.82 -7.93
N GLU A 109 -2.47 -9.16 -8.60
CA GLU A 109 -1.97 -10.53 -8.68
C GLU A 109 -1.56 -11.07 -7.30
N LEU A 110 -0.89 -10.21 -6.50
CA LEU A 110 -0.47 -10.57 -5.15
C LEU A 110 -1.65 -10.75 -4.20
N ILE A 111 -2.68 -9.89 -4.30
CA ILE A 111 -3.92 -10.02 -3.51
C ILE A 111 -4.64 -11.32 -3.88
N ALA A 112 -4.77 -11.61 -5.18
CA ALA A 112 -5.45 -12.79 -5.67
C ALA A 112 -4.70 -14.10 -5.31
N ALA A 113 -3.35 -14.06 -5.29
CA ALA A 113 -2.51 -15.21 -4.96
C ALA A 113 -2.24 -15.39 -3.46
N ALA A 114 -2.65 -14.43 -2.62
CA ALA A 114 -2.35 -14.48 -1.19
C ALA A 114 -3.31 -15.42 -0.44
N ASP A 115 -2.76 -16.38 0.29
CA ASP A 115 -3.48 -17.03 1.36
C ASP A 115 -3.70 -16.00 2.50
N HIS A 116 -4.95 -15.66 2.77
CA HIS A 116 -5.33 -14.64 3.75
C HIS A 116 -4.88 -14.92 5.17
N SER A 117 -4.51 -16.16 5.47
CA SER A 117 -4.02 -16.60 6.78
C SER A 117 -2.53 -16.27 7.00
N THR A 118 -1.77 -16.03 5.94
CA THR A 118 -0.32 -15.81 6.05
C THR A 118 0.02 -14.47 6.71
N GLU A 119 1.13 -14.44 7.46
CA GLU A 119 1.67 -13.20 8.05
C GLU A 119 1.94 -12.13 6.99
N LEU A 120 2.31 -12.56 5.79
CA LEU A 120 2.54 -11.67 4.67
C LEU A 120 1.26 -10.98 4.19
N ALA A 121 0.16 -11.73 4.05
CA ALA A 121 -1.14 -11.17 3.70
C ALA A 121 -1.69 -10.24 4.80
N LYS A 122 -1.41 -10.56 6.07
CA LYS A 122 -1.74 -9.70 7.20
C LYS A 122 -0.94 -8.39 7.15
N ALA A 123 0.38 -8.47 6.91
CA ALA A 123 1.24 -7.29 6.77
C ALA A 123 0.80 -6.41 5.60
N PHE A 124 0.45 -7.00 4.46
CA PHE A 124 -0.07 -6.28 3.29
C PHE A 124 -1.37 -5.53 3.65
N ARG A 125 -2.36 -6.22 4.24
CA ARG A 125 -3.60 -5.57 4.68
C ARG A 125 -3.32 -4.43 5.63
N HIS A 126 -2.47 -4.65 6.62
CA HIS A 126 -2.15 -3.64 7.63
C HIS A 126 -1.47 -2.41 7.02
N HIS A 127 -0.47 -2.61 6.18
CA HIS A 127 0.32 -1.51 5.63
C HIS A 127 -0.35 -0.78 4.48
N LEU A 128 -1.13 -1.48 3.67
CA LEU A 128 -1.70 -0.91 2.45
C LEU A 128 -3.16 -0.50 2.59
N LEU A 129 -3.99 -1.35 3.23
CA LEU A 129 -5.42 -1.13 3.31
C LEU A 129 -5.82 -0.40 4.58
N LEU A 130 -5.40 -0.90 5.76
CA LEU A 130 -5.90 -0.40 7.03
C LEU A 130 -5.47 1.04 7.29
N LYS A 131 -4.24 1.44 6.99
CA LYS A 131 -3.79 2.83 7.20
C LYS A 131 -4.57 3.84 6.37
N VAL A 132 -4.84 3.52 5.10
CA VAL A 132 -5.65 4.39 4.25
C VAL A 132 -7.10 4.39 4.73
N ARG A 133 -7.63 3.23 5.12
CA ARG A 133 -8.97 3.08 5.67
C ARG A 133 -9.15 3.86 6.97
N ASP A 134 -8.22 3.76 7.90
CA ASP A 134 -8.25 4.52 9.15
C ASP A 134 -8.30 6.03 8.85
N ARG A 135 -7.52 6.49 7.87
CA ARG A 135 -7.56 7.90 7.45
C ARG A 135 -8.90 8.33 6.86
N VAL A 136 -9.52 7.48 6.03
CA VAL A 136 -10.87 7.74 5.50
C VAL A 136 -11.88 7.81 6.63
N LEU A 137 -11.82 6.89 7.60
CA LEU A 137 -12.68 6.89 8.79
C LEU A 137 -12.54 8.16 9.63
N GLU A 138 -11.30 8.63 9.85
CA GLU A 138 -11.05 9.89 10.55
C GLU A 138 -11.71 11.07 9.83
N ILE A 139 -11.53 11.18 8.50
CA ILE A 139 -12.10 12.27 7.70
C ILE A 139 -13.64 12.25 7.76
N LEU A 140 -14.24 11.07 7.59
CA LEU A 140 -15.70 10.90 7.68
C LEU A 140 -16.23 11.22 9.08
N GLY A 141 -15.53 10.72 10.13
CA GLY A 141 -15.88 10.99 11.52
C GLY A 141 -15.83 12.46 11.89
N ASP A 142 -14.83 13.18 11.39
CA ASP A 142 -14.74 14.63 11.57
C ASP A 142 -15.83 15.37 10.77
N GLY A 143 -16.20 14.87 9.60
CA GLY A 143 -17.35 15.37 8.84
C GLY A 143 -18.69 15.22 9.57
N VAL A 144 -18.89 14.10 10.26
CA VAL A 144 -20.08 13.90 11.12
C VAL A 144 -20.09 14.89 12.29
N LYS A 145 -18.94 15.12 12.94
CA LYS A 145 -18.84 16.09 14.06
C LYS A 145 -19.13 17.51 13.60
N ARG A 146 -18.72 17.90 12.40
CA ARG A 146 -18.98 19.22 11.81
C ARG A 146 -20.39 19.37 11.24
N GLY A 147 -21.09 18.26 10.99
CA GLY A 147 -22.42 18.27 10.37
C GLY A 147 -22.39 18.23 8.84
N ASP A 148 -21.22 18.00 8.21
CA ASP A 148 -21.07 17.84 6.76
C ASP A 148 -21.59 16.48 6.29
N ILE A 149 -21.56 15.49 7.17
CA ILE A 149 -21.97 14.08 6.94
C ILE A 149 -23.11 13.72 7.89
N ARG A 150 -24.05 12.90 7.42
CA ARG A 150 -25.22 12.46 8.19
C ARG A 150 -24.79 11.73 9.47
N ARG A 151 -25.42 12.05 10.61
CA ARG A 151 -25.09 11.48 11.94
C ARG A 151 -25.40 9.99 12.06
N ARG A 152 -26.39 9.48 11.34
CA ARG A 152 -26.81 8.06 11.36
C ARG A 152 -26.23 7.33 10.17
N LEU A 153 -24.90 7.27 10.10
CA LEU A 153 -24.15 6.60 9.06
C LEU A 153 -23.26 5.52 9.66
N ASP A 154 -23.26 4.35 9.06
CA ASP A 154 -22.21 3.37 9.31
C ASP A 154 -20.92 3.83 8.62
N LEU A 155 -19.98 4.33 9.44
CA LEU A 155 -18.72 4.88 8.93
C LEU A 155 -17.83 3.81 8.30
N GLU A 156 -17.93 2.56 8.77
CA GLU A 156 -17.20 1.42 8.20
C GLU A 156 -17.68 1.15 6.77
N ALA A 157 -19.00 1.05 6.59
CA ALA A 157 -19.61 0.87 5.27
C ALA A 157 -19.34 2.08 4.35
N ALA A 158 -19.36 3.29 4.88
CA ALA A 158 -19.04 4.50 4.12
C ALA A 158 -17.57 4.53 3.65
N ALA A 159 -16.63 4.11 4.51
CA ALA A 159 -15.22 4.00 4.13
C ALA A 159 -15.02 2.95 3.03
N ASP A 160 -15.70 1.80 3.14
CA ASP A 160 -15.67 0.77 2.12
C ASP A 160 -16.26 1.27 0.79
N LEU A 161 -17.36 2.03 0.82
CA LEU A 161 -17.97 2.64 -0.37
C LEU A 161 -16.98 3.57 -1.12
N VAL A 162 -16.20 4.35 -0.38
CA VAL A 162 -15.18 5.26 -0.95
C VAL A 162 -14.01 4.49 -1.55
N MET A 163 -13.58 3.41 -0.90
CA MET A 163 -12.34 2.71 -1.28
C MET A 163 -12.56 1.55 -2.26
N ALA A 164 -13.66 0.80 -2.12
CA ALA A 164 -13.90 -0.42 -2.88
C ALA A 164 -13.84 -0.24 -4.40
N PRO A 165 -14.33 0.85 -5.03
CA PRO A 165 -14.25 1.04 -6.46
C PRO A 165 -12.82 1.05 -7.02
N VAL A 166 -11.84 1.55 -6.25
CA VAL A 166 -10.41 1.54 -6.63
C VAL A 166 -9.91 0.11 -6.73
N PHE A 167 -10.17 -0.70 -5.70
CA PHE A 167 -9.76 -2.11 -5.68
C PHE A 167 -10.53 -2.94 -6.70
N PHE A 168 -11.81 -2.65 -6.91
CA PHE A 168 -12.59 -3.32 -7.94
C PHE A 168 -11.99 -3.10 -9.34
N ARG A 169 -11.65 -1.84 -9.71
CA ARG A 169 -10.97 -1.58 -10.98
C ARG A 169 -9.59 -2.22 -11.06
N LEU A 170 -8.82 -2.18 -9.97
CA LEU A 170 -7.51 -2.81 -9.90
C LEU A 170 -7.58 -4.31 -10.16
N MET A 171 -8.54 -5.00 -9.53
CA MET A 171 -8.67 -6.46 -9.63
C MET A 171 -9.30 -6.92 -10.95
N VAL A 172 -10.32 -6.20 -11.44
CA VAL A 172 -11.05 -6.59 -12.66
C VAL A 172 -10.38 -6.09 -13.93
N GLY A 173 -9.62 -4.98 -13.85
CA GLY A 173 -8.87 -4.45 -14.99
C GLY A 173 -9.73 -3.90 -16.14
N HIS A 174 -11.04 -3.69 -15.94
CA HIS A 174 -11.97 -3.27 -17.00
C HIS A 174 -11.82 -1.80 -17.41
N HIS A 175 -11.25 -0.94 -16.55
CA HIS A 175 -10.94 0.46 -16.80
C HIS A 175 -9.69 0.91 -16.07
N GLN A 176 -9.05 1.96 -16.58
CA GLN A 176 -7.87 2.54 -15.96
C GLN A 176 -8.20 3.25 -14.64
N LEU A 177 -7.27 3.18 -13.69
CA LEU A 177 -7.24 4.03 -12.52
C LEU A 177 -6.72 5.41 -12.95
N SER A 178 -7.52 6.47 -12.74
CA SER A 178 -7.17 7.85 -13.12
C SER A 178 -7.53 8.83 -12.01
N ALA A 179 -6.94 10.02 -12.05
CA ALA A 179 -7.26 11.10 -11.12
C ALA A 179 -8.74 11.53 -11.23
N ASP A 180 -9.28 11.58 -12.46
CA ASP A 180 -10.69 11.90 -12.69
C ASP A 180 -11.62 10.85 -12.09
N PHE A 181 -11.23 9.57 -12.16
CA PHE A 181 -11.97 8.50 -11.51
C PHE A 181 -11.97 8.65 -9.99
N ALA A 182 -10.83 9.01 -9.40
CA ALA A 182 -10.74 9.28 -7.96
C ALA A 182 -11.68 10.42 -7.53
N GLU A 183 -11.75 11.49 -8.33
CA GLU A 183 -12.68 12.60 -8.06
C GLU A 183 -14.13 12.15 -8.17
N THR A 184 -14.48 11.43 -9.24
CA THR A 184 -15.84 10.95 -9.49
C THR A 184 -16.35 10.04 -8.36
N ILE A 185 -15.50 9.11 -7.86
CA ILE A 185 -15.87 8.23 -6.75
C ILE A 185 -16.25 9.06 -5.53
N VAL A 186 -15.39 10.04 -5.17
CA VAL A 186 -15.61 10.85 -3.97
C VAL A 186 -16.85 11.71 -4.10
N GLU A 187 -17.10 12.32 -5.27
CA GLU A 187 -18.32 13.09 -5.49
C GLU A 187 -19.57 12.22 -5.33
N GLN A 188 -19.63 11.09 -6.02
CA GLN A 188 -20.80 10.20 -5.96
C GLN A 188 -21.00 9.59 -4.57
N ALA A 189 -19.91 9.26 -3.86
CA ALA A 189 -20.01 8.79 -2.49
C ALA A 189 -20.58 9.89 -1.58
N LEU A 190 -20.07 11.13 -1.68
CA LEU A 190 -20.52 12.25 -0.86
C LEU A 190 -21.96 12.65 -1.17
N ASP A 191 -22.41 12.62 -2.42
CA ASP A 191 -23.81 12.87 -2.78
C ASP A 191 -24.76 11.88 -2.09
N GLY A 192 -24.31 10.66 -1.86
CA GLY A 192 -25.05 9.66 -1.09
C GLY A 192 -24.91 9.79 0.44
N LEU A 193 -23.89 10.47 0.96
CA LEU A 193 -23.54 10.54 2.40
C LEU A 193 -23.80 11.91 3.03
N SER A 194 -23.93 12.96 2.22
CA SER A 194 -24.16 14.34 2.70
C SER A 194 -25.59 14.56 3.22
N VAL A 195 -25.75 15.60 4.02
CA VAL A 195 -27.06 16.07 4.53
C VAL A 195 -27.77 16.82 3.44
#